data_390a1a9b21e65fb43d0cfadbe50929a1
#
_entry.id   390a1a9b21e65fb43d0cfadbe50929a1
#
_cell.length_a   1.000
_cell.length_b   1.000
_cell.length_c   1.000
_cell.angle_alpha   90.00
_cell.angle_beta   90.00
_cell.angle_gamma   90.00
#
_symmetry.space_group_name_H-M   'P 1'
#
loop_
_entity.id
_entity.type
_entity.pdbx_description
1 polymer ?
#
loop_
_entity_poly.entity_id
_entity_poly.type
_entity_poly.pdbx_seq_one_letter_code
_entity_poly.pdbx_strand_id
1 'polypeptide(L)'
;MKSERKRLLAKIAYLYYVEEKSQAEIAAETGIYRTTVSRMLAEAKKEGIVKIEIESFDTRLFHLENVVKEKYGLKGLEIVANQVDDSPSDLEQRLAQSAAGMLRGMIDDNAKVGFSWGKSLSLLVEHSGSRHLNNVH
;
A
#
# COMPACT_ATOMS: atom_id res chain seq x y z
N MET A 1 -6.19 -32.85 -20.12
CA MET A 1 -7.19 -32.06 -19.37
C MET A 1 -6.60 -31.07 -18.36
N LYS A 2 -5.83 -31.47 -17.33
CA LYS A 2 -5.21 -30.48 -16.40
C LYS A 2 -4.25 -29.50 -17.07
N SER A 3 -3.47 -29.94 -18.05
CA SER A 3 -2.50 -29.10 -18.79
C SER A 3 -3.19 -28.03 -19.66
N GLU A 4 -4.25 -28.38 -20.36
CA GLU A 4 -4.99 -27.43 -21.22
C GLU A 4 -5.71 -26.34 -20.40
N ARG A 5 -6.33 -26.74 -19.26
CA ARG A 5 -6.93 -25.78 -18.33
C ARG A 5 -5.90 -24.80 -17.78
N LYS A 6 -4.74 -25.29 -17.38
CA LYS A 6 -3.65 -24.44 -16.87
C LYS A 6 -3.13 -23.48 -17.94
N ARG A 7 -3.03 -23.95 -19.18
CA ARG A 7 -2.63 -23.11 -20.33
C ARG A 7 -3.67 -22.03 -20.61
N LEU A 8 -4.96 -22.35 -20.52
CA LEU A 8 -6.03 -21.37 -20.69
C LEU A 8 -6.02 -20.31 -19.58
N LEU A 9 -5.86 -20.72 -18.33
CA LEU A 9 -5.70 -19.78 -17.20
C LEU A 9 -4.51 -18.85 -17.40
N ALA A 10 -3.36 -19.38 -17.86
CA ALA A 10 -2.18 -18.56 -18.13
C ALA A 10 -2.42 -17.58 -19.29
N LYS A 11 -3.13 -17.99 -20.36
CA LYS A 11 -3.49 -17.09 -21.48
C LYS A 11 -4.38 -15.94 -21.00
N ILE A 12 -5.42 -16.23 -20.24
CA ILE A 12 -6.32 -15.21 -19.71
C ILE A 12 -5.57 -14.25 -18.76
N ALA A 13 -4.70 -14.79 -17.93
CA ALA A 13 -3.86 -14.00 -17.04
C ALA A 13 -2.89 -13.09 -17.81
N TYR A 14 -2.27 -13.60 -18.86
CA TYR A 14 -1.37 -12.83 -19.74
C TYR A 14 -2.11 -11.64 -20.40
N LEU A 15 -3.28 -11.89 -20.98
CA LEU A 15 -4.09 -10.84 -21.60
C LEU A 15 -4.46 -9.72 -20.59
N TYR A 16 -4.73 -10.09 -19.35
CA TYR A 16 -5.13 -9.15 -18.30
C TYR A 16 -3.96 -8.39 -17.70
N TYR A 17 -2.88 -9.10 -17.30
CA TYR A 17 -1.79 -8.49 -16.52
C TYR A 17 -0.65 -7.93 -17.37
N VAL A 18 -0.46 -8.46 -18.57
CA VAL A 18 0.65 -8.06 -19.46
C VAL A 18 0.16 -7.19 -20.62
N GLU A 19 -0.96 -7.57 -21.25
CA GLU A 19 -1.55 -6.76 -22.31
C GLU A 19 -2.56 -5.72 -21.80
N GLU A 20 -2.77 -5.64 -20.48
CA GLU A 20 -3.62 -4.66 -19.79
C GLU A 20 -5.08 -4.61 -20.33
N LYS A 21 -5.53 -5.69 -20.95
CA LYS A 21 -6.90 -5.79 -21.45
C LYS A 21 -7.91 -5.88 -20.30
N SER A 22 -9.02 -5.20 -20.45
CA SER A 22 -10.15 -5.32 -19.54
C SER A 22 -10.79 -6.72 -19.63
N GLN A 23 -11.48 -7.14 -18.58
CA GLN A 23 -12.19 -8.42 -18.58
C GLN A 23 -13.28 -8.49 -19.66
N ALA A 24 -13.83 -7.35 -20.09
CA ALA A 24 -14.82 -7.27 -21.18
C ALA A 24 -14.17 -7.52 -22.54
N GLU A 25 -13.01 -6.94 -22.82
CA GLU A 25 -12.24 -7.18 -24.06
C GLU A 25 -11.78 -8.63 -24.16
N ILE A 26 -11.27 -9.19 -23.05
CA ILE A 26 -10.89 -10.60 -22.97
C ILE A 26 -12.08 -11.52 -23.26
N ALA A 27 -13.25 -11.20 -22.71
CA ALA A 27 -14.48 -11.94 -22.95
C ALA A 27 -14.88 -11.91 -24.43
N ALA A 28 -14.83 -10.73 -25.07
CA ALA A 28 -15.13 -10.57 -26.48
C ALA A 28 -14.15 -11.32 -27.39
N GLU A 29 -12.85 -11.24 -27.10
CA GLU A 29 -11.79 -11.89 -27.88
C GLU A 29 -11.82 -13.42 -27.78
N THR A 30 -12.09 -13.94 -26.57
CA THR A 30 -11.99 -15.36 -26.28
C THR A 30 -13.32 -16.12 -26.41
N GLY A 31 -14.44 -15.42 -26.52
CA GLY A 31 -15.79 -16.01 -26.51
C GLY A 31 -16.21 -16.54 -25.12
N ILE A 32 -15.49 -16.16 -24.06
CA ILE A 32 -15.72 -16.58 -22.69
C ILE A 32 -16.54 -15.50 -21.97
N TYR A 33 -17.56 -15.86 -21.21
CA TYR A 33 -18.33 -14.89 -20.43
C TYR A 33 -17.44 -14.11 -19.44
N ARG A 34 -17.65 -12.80 -19.30
CA ARG A 34 -16.90 -11.91 -18.41
C ARG A 34 -16.82 -12.44 -16.96
N THR A 35 -17.92 -12.99 -16.43
CA THR A 35 -17.96 -13.61 -15.12
C THR A 35 -17.03 -14.82 -15.00
N THR A 36 -16.89 -15.58 -16.08
CA THR A 36 -15.95 -16.71 -16.16
C THR A 36 -14.52 -16.23 -16.23
N VAL A 37 -14.22 -15.16 -17.01
CA VAL A 37 -12.91 -14.52 -17.05
C VAL A 37 -12.48 -14.08 -15.65
N SER A 38 -13.35 -13.39 -14.90
CA SER A 38 -13.08 -12.98 -13.52
C SER A 38 -12.74 -14.16 -12.61
N ARG A 39 -13.51 -15.23 -12.69
CA ARG A 39 -13.26 -16.47 -11.92
C ARG A 39 -11.95 -17.14 -12.30
N MET A 40 -11.60 -17.15 -13.60
CA MET A 40 -10.36 -17.72 -14.09
C MET A 40 -9.13 -16.92 -13.62
N LEU A 41 -9.21 -15.60 -13.54
CA LEU A 41 -8.14 -14.75 -12.99
C LEU A 41 -7.92 -15.04 -11.49
N ALA A 42 -9.00 -15.20 -10.73
CA ALA A 42 -8.92 -15.59 -9.33
C ALA A 42 -8.29 -16.98 -9.15
N GLU A 43 -8.69 -17.95 -9.99
CA GLU A 43 -8.12 -19.31 -10.01
C GLU A 43 -6.64 -19.30 -10.38
N ALA A 44 -6.22 -18.49 -11.36
CA ALA A 44 -4.81 -18.35 -11.77
C ALA A 44 -3.92 -17.84 -10.63
N LYS A 45 -4.42 -16.90 -9.81
CA LYS A 45 -3.73 -16.48 -8.58
C LYS A 45 -3.65 -17.60 -7.55
N LYS A 46 -4.78 -18.27 -7.29
CA LYS A 46 -4.86 -19.36 -6.31
C LYS A 46 -3.94 -20.53 -6.66
N GLU A 47 -3.82 -20.87 -7.94
CA GLU A 47 -2.93 -21.95 -8.43
C GLU A 47 -1.46 -21.49 -8.59
N GLY A 48 -1.13 -20.24 -8.28
CA GLY A 48 0.24 -19.71 -8.38
C GLY A 48 0.73 -19.53 -9.82
N ILE A 49 -0.18 -19.55 -10.81
CA ILE A 49 0.15 -19.23 -12.22
C ILE A 49 0.49 -17.73 -12.32
N VAL A 50 -0.21 -16.89 -11.54
CA VAL A 50 0.07 -15.47 -11.40
C VAL A 50 0.65 -15.24 -10.01
N LYS A 51 1.84 -14.64 -9.96
CA LYS A 51 2.46 -14.13 -8.75
C LYS A 51 2.56 -12.62 -8.89
N ILE A 52 2.07 -11.89 -7.91
CA ILE A 52 2.15 -10.42 -7.87
C ILE A 52 3.08 -10.08 -6.73
N GLU A 53 4.19 -9.44 -7.05
CA GLU A 53 5.15 -8.90 -6.11
C GLU A 53 5.08 -7.38 -6.20
N ILE A 54 5.00 -6.73 -5.05
CA ILE A 54 5.00 -5.27 -4.94
C ILE A 54 6.32 -4.90 -4.29
N GLU A 55 7.23 -4.35 -5.09
CA GLU A 55 8.53 -3.90 -4.59
C GLU A 55 8.37 -2.69 -3.66
N SER A 56 9.27 -2.60 -2.71
CA SER A 56 9.33 -1.49 -1.74
C SER A 56 8.09 -1.33 -0.84
N PHE A 57 7.22 -2.32 -0.80
CA PHE A 57 6.02 -2.30 0.04
C PHE A 57 5.90 -3.59 0.86
N ASP A 58 6.05 -3.48 2.17
CA ASP A 58 5.87 -4.64 3.07
C ASP A 58 4.37 -4.87 3.35
N THR A 59 3.79 -5.78 2.58
CA THR A 59 2.37 -6.15 2.71
C THR A 59 2.01 -6.70 4.09
N ARG A 60 2.98 -7.25 4.84
CA ARG A 60 2.76 -7.77 6.20
C ARG A 60 2.58 -6.62 7.17
N LEU A 61 3.39 -5.56 7.05
CA LEU A 61 3.26 -4.36 7.88
C LEU A 61 1.93 -3.66 7.60
N PHE A 62 1.55 -3.51 6.34
CA PHE A 62 0.26 -2.93 5.96
C PHE A 62 -0.93 -3.75 6.51
N HIS A 63 -0.85 -5.08 6.46
CA HIS A 63 -1.88 -5.92 7.08
C HIS A 63 -1.94 -5.71 8.61
N LEU A 64 -0.80 -5.65 9.27
CA LEU A 64 -0.71 -5.40 10.70
C LEU A 64 -1.27 -4.03 11.08
N GLU A 65 -0.95 -2.98 10.31
CA GLU A 65 -1.53 -1.64 10.47
C GLU A 65 -3.07 -1.67 10.45
N ASN A 66 -3.65 -2.36 9.46
CA ASN A 66 -5.10 -2.46 9.35
C ASN A 66 -5.72 -3.22 10.55
N VAL A 67 -5.14 -4.34 10.96
CA VAL A 67 -5.59 -5.10 12.14
C VAL A 67 -5.55 -4.24 13.40
N VAL A 68 -4.46 -3.49 13.61
CA VAL A 68 -4.32 -2.62 14.79
C VAL A 68 -5.29 -1.44 14.72
N LYS A 69 -5.42 -0.80 13.55
CA LYS A 69 -6.39 0.30 13.35
C LYS A 69 -7.81 -0.14 13.69
N GLU A 70 -8.24 -1.27 13.18
CA GLU A 70 -9.58 -1.82 13.45
C GLU A 70 -9.77 -2.15 14.94
N LYS A 71 -8.79 -2.85 15.54
CA LYS A 71 -8.86 -3.28 16.94
C LYS A 71 -8.98 -2.12 17.91
N TYR A 72 -8.29 -1.02 17.67
CA TYR A 72 -8.20 0.14 18.57
C TYR A 72 -8.98 1.36 18.10
N GLY A 73 -9.69 1.27 16.97
CA GLY A 73 -10.47 2.38 16.41
C GLY A 73 -9.62 3.57 15.99
N LEU A 74 -8.38 3.33 15.52
CA LEU A 74 -7.45 4.39 15.14
C LEU A 74 -7.78 4.93 13.75
N LYS A 75 -7.74 6.26 13.57
CA LYS A 75 -7.92 6.91 12.27
C LYS A 75 -6.73 6.71 11.34
N GLY A 76 -5.53 6.60 11.88
CA GLY A 76 -4.29 6.39 11.15
C GLY A 76 -3.28 5.61 11.99
N LEU A 77 -2.47 4.81 11.35
CA LEU A 77 -1.32 4.11 11.90
C LEU A 77 -0.36 3.83 10.76
N GLU A 78 0.91 4.05 11.00
CA GLU A 78 1.98 3.67 10.11
C GLU A 78 3.06 2.95 10.90
N ILE A 79 3.50 1.81 10.40
CA ILE A 79 4.53 0.97 11.03
C ILE A 79 5.82 1.11 10.25
N VAL A 80 6.86 1.59 10.89
CA VAL A 80 8.19 1.69 10.33
C VAL A 80 9.00 0.44 10.67
N ALA A 81 9.40 -0.30 9.65
CA ALA A 81 10.22 -1.50 9.85
C ALA A 81 11.61 -1.15 10.37
N ASN A 82 12.09 -1.91 11.33
CA ASN A 82 13.49 -1.90 11.72
C ASN A 82 14.31 -2.67 10.67
N GLN A 83 15.38 -2.08 10.16
CA GLN A 83 16.29 -2.76 9.23
C GLN A 83 17.46 -3.37 10.00
N VAL A 84 18.04 -4.45 9.45
CA VAL A 84 19.07 -5.24 10.16
C VAL A 84 20.29 -4.41 10.56
N ASP A 85 20.64 -3.43 9.74
CA ASP A 85 21.83 -2.59 9.92
C ASP A 85 21.52 -1.19 10.49
N ASP A 86 20.27 -0.96 10.95
CA ASP A 86 19.90 0.33 11.52
C ASP A 86 20.60 0.60 12.84
N SER A 87 21.21 1.76 12.93
CA SER A 87 21.48 2.36 14.22
C SER A 87 20.18 2.88 14.88
N PRO A 88 20.15 3.05 16.20
CA PRO A 88 18.98 3.69 16.85
C PRO A 88 18.65 5.07 16.26
N SER A 89 19.66 5.81 15.79
CA SER A 89 19.47 7.11 15.12
C SER A 89 18.78 6.99 13.77
N ASP A 90 19.11 5.96 12.98
CA ASP A 90 18.49 5.75 11.67
C ASP A 90 17.01 5.42 11.79
N LEU A 91 16.66 4.58 12.77
CA LEU A 91 15.27 4.28 13.07
C LEU A 91 14.49 5.51 13.55
N GLU A 92 15.08 6.33 14.43
CA GLU A 92 14.46 7.60 14.87
C GLU A 92 14.23 8.56 13.72
N GLN A 93 15.17 8.69 12.79
CA GLN A 93 15.03 9.53 11.60
C GLN A 93 13.88 9.04 10.69
N ARG A 94 13.80 7.74 10.44
CA ARG A 94 12.71 7.17 9.61
C ARG A 94 11.34 7.29 10.29
N LEU A 95 11.28 7.09 11.61
CA LEU A 95 10.05 7.33 12.38
C LEU A 95 9.61 8.79 12.29
N ALA A 96 10.55 9.72 12.44
CA ALA A 96 10.25 11.15 12.33
C ALA A 96 9.77 11.54 10.92
N GLN A 97 10.38 10.97 9.88
CA GLN A 97 10.00 11.22 8.49
C GLN A 97 8.59 10.68 8.18
N SER A 98 8.28 9.46 8.61
CA SER A 98 6.96 8.85 8.49
C SER A 98 5.91 9.66 9.23
N ALA A 99 6.16 10.00 10.50
CA ALA A 99 5.26 10.82 11.32
C ALA A 99 5.04 12.22 10.73
N ALA A 100 6.06 12.84 10.15
CA ALA A 100 5.93 14.13 9.45
C ALA A 100 5.04 14.02 8.21
N GLY A 101 5.10 12.89 7.48
CA GLY A 101 4.18 12.59 6.38
C GLY A 101 2.73 12.52 6.83
N MET A 102 2.46 11.77 7.90
CA MET A 102 1.13 11.66 8.50
C MET A 102 0.61 13.01 9.00
N LEU A 103 1.45 13.77 9.72
CA LEU A 103 1.09 15.08 10.25
C LEU A 103 0.69 16.05 9.15
N ARG A 104 1.43 16.08 8.04
CA ARG A 104 1.09 16.92 6.88
C ARG A 104 -0.29 16.62 6.29
N GLY A 105 -0.71 15.36 6.34
CA GLY A 105 -2.06 14.94 5.92
C GLY A 105 -3.17 15.33 6.90
N MET A 106 -2.83 15.67 8.14
CA MET A 106 -3.79 16.00 9.19
C MET A 106 -3.97 17.51 9.41
N ILE A 107 -3.02 18.33 8.94
CA ILE A 107 -3.06 19.79 9.14
C ILE A 107 -3.70 20.42 7.92
N ASP A 108 -4.84 21.05 8.14
CA ASP A 108 -5.58 21.85 7.15
C ASP A 108 -5.47 23.34 7.47
N ASP A 109 -6.00 24.19 6.59
CA ASP A 109 -6.13 25.64 6.85
C ASP A 109 -6.92 25.89 8.14
N ASN A 110 -6.48 26.85 8.93
CA ASN A 110 -7.01 27.22 10.25
C ASN A 110 -6.79 26.16 11.35
N ALA A 111 -5.92 25.17 11.16
CA ALA A 111 -5.58 24.21 12.20
C ALA A 111 -4.82 24.89 13.35
N LYS A 112 -5.08 24.41 14.56
CA LYS A 112 -4.29 24.77 15.76
C LYS A 112 -3.42 23.58 16.11
N VAL A 113 -2.10 23.74 16.01
CA VAL A 113 -1.13 22.68 16.23
C VAL A 113 -0.23 23.05 17.38
N GLY A 114 -0.16 22.21 18.38
CA GLY A 114 0.74 22.35 19.52
C GLY A 114 1.76 21.23 19.58
N PHE A 115 3.01 21.57 19.82
CA PHE A 115 4.09 20.60 20.04
C PHE A 115 4.61 20.71 21.46
N SER A 116 4.89 19.56 22.07
CA SER A 116 5.63 19.47 23.32
C SER A 116 7.15 19.43 23.03
N TRP A 117 7.95 19.39 24.08
CA TRP A 117 9.40 19.27 23.99
C TRP A 117 9.84 17.81 23.90
N GLY A 118 10.88 17.54 23.13
CA GLY A 118 11.52 16.24 23.07
C GLY A 118 12.26 15.99 21.76
N LYS A 119 13.25 15.10 21.79
CA LYS A 119 14.09 14.77 20.63
C LYS A 119 13.26 14.28 19.43
N SER A 120 12.32 13.37 19.66
CA SER A 120 11.49 12.80 18.61
C SER A 120 10.59 13.85 17.94
N LEU A 121 10.03 14.77 18.73
CA LEU A 121 9.20 15.86 18.19
C LEU A 121 10.04 16.90 17.45
N SER A 122 11.26 17.18 17.92
CA SER A 122 12.19 18.05 17.18
C SER A 122 12.50 17.48 15.80
N LEU A 123 12.86 16.19 15.71
CA LEU A 123 13.11 15.51 14.46
C LEU A 123 11.87 15.50 13.54
N LEU A 124 10.67 15.31 14.09
CA LEU A 124 9.42 15.37 13.35
C LEU A 124 9.22 16.74 12.71
N VAL A 125 9.45 17.82 13.46
CA VAL A 125 9.32 19.20 12.97
C VAL A 125 10.34 19.46 11.87
N GLU A 126 11.60 19.03 12.02
CA GLU A 126 12.65 19.14 11.00
C GLU A 126 12.24 18.47 9.68
N HIS A 127 11.61 17.30 9.74
CA HIS A 127 11.14 16.56 8.56
C HIS A 127 9.80 17.05 8.00
N SER A 128 9.07 17.89 8.74
CA SER A 128 7.75 18.36 8.30
C SER A 128 7.82 19.32 7.10
N GLY A 129 8.96 19.98 6.90
CA GLY A 129 9.16 20.93 5.81
C GLY A 129 8.25 22.16 5.96
N SER A 130 8.30 23.04 4.97
CA SER A 130 7.39 24.19 4.89
C SER A 130 6.19 23.89 3.98
N ARG A 131 4.98 24.13 4.47
CA ARG A 131 3.76 24.10 3.71
C ARG A 131 3.05 25.44 3.86
N HIS A 132 2.65 26.05 2.74
CA HIS A 132 1.84 27.25 2.80
C HIS A 132 0.40 26.87 3.14
N LEU A 133 0.03 27.10 4.39
CA LEU A 133 -1.33 26.96 4.89
C LEU A 133 -1.79 28.31 5.43
N ASN A 134 -3.08 28.60 5.30
CA ASN A 134 -3.66 29.85 5.78
C ASN A 134 -4.04 29.70 7.25
N ASN A 135 -3.67 30.72 8.09
CA ASN A 135 -4.07 30.82 9.49
C ASN A 135 -3.80 29.57 10.35
N VAL A 136 -2.68 28.91 10.17
CA VAL A 136 -2.22 27.83 11.07
C VAL A 136 -1.46 28.45 12.24
N HIS A 137 -1.84 28.11 13.46
CA HIS A 137 -1.29 28.59 14.71
C HIS A 137 -0.73 27.46 15.56
#